data_61d2b1893a81ee4e0c5bfc89f4363abc
#
_entry.id   61d2b1893a81ee4e0c5bfc89f4363abc
#
_cell.length_a   1.000
_cell.length_b   1.000
_cell.length_c   1.000
_cell.angle_alpha   90.00
_cell.angle_beta   90.00
_cell.angle_gamma   90.00
#
_symmetry.space_group_name_H-M   'P 1'
#
loop_
_entity.id
_entity.type
_entity.pdbx_description
1 polymer ?
#
loop_
_entity_poly.entity_id
_entity_poly.type
_entity_poly.pdbx_seq_one_letter_code
_entity_poly.pdbx_strand_id
1 'polypeptide(L)'
;MRSRAKEDVVREVTELAANGYQEVVLTGIHLSSYGVDLENENLLSLILAVNEIKGIKRIRLGSLEPRIITEDFVKTISGLEKMCPHFHLSLQSGCDETLRRMNRRYTSEEYYEKCMLLRKYFAHPALTTDVIVGFPGETEEEFEKSKAFIDKVDFYETHIFKYSKREGTKAAVMDNQIPEQIKTARSNELLELGQKKRIKYEEQFVGTTVEVLMEEQIKIDGEN
;
A
#
# COMPACT_ATOMS: atom_id res chain seq x y z
N MET A 1 3.62 17.12 -13.08
CA MET A 1 3.82 16.66 -11.68
C MET A 1 4.37 17.86 -10.92
N ARG A 2 3.99 18.04 -9.67
CA ARG A 2 4.48 19.14 -8.85
C ARG A 2 4.72 18.60 -7.44
N SER A 3 5.99 18.48 -7.05
CA SER A 3 6.41 18.15 -5.71
C SER A 3 6.38 19.38 -4.81
N ARG A 4 6.07 19.21 -3.53
CA ARG A 4 6.31 20.27 -2.54
C ARG A 4 7.80 20.34 -2.25
N ALA A 5 8.33 21.55 -2.03
CA ALA A 5 9.70 21.72 -1.59
C ALA A 5 9.92 20.98 -0.25
N LYS A 6 11.07 20.34 -0.09
CA LYS A 6 11.41 19.59 1.13
C LYS A 6 11.34 20.45 2.38
N GLU A 7 11.81 21.68 2.28
CA GLU A 7 11.81 22.67 3.36
C GLU A 7 10.39 23.00 3.84
N ASP A 8 9.42 23.08 2.90
CA ASP A 8 8.02 23.34 3.24
C ASP A 8 7.38 22.16 3.97
N VAL A 9 7.72 20.93 3.57
CA VAL A 9 7.25 19.72 4.25
C VAL A 9 7.87 19.61 5.64
N VAL A 10 9.18 19.84 5.76
CA VAL A 10 9.88 19.81 7.05
C VAL A 10 9.32 20.88 8.02
N ARG A 11 9.05 22.08 7.52
CA ARG A 11 8.44 23.14 8.33
C ARG A 11 7.06 22.72 8.84
N GLU A 12 6.17 22.24 7.96
CA GLU A 12 4.84 21.77 8.34
C GLU A 12 4.89 20.63 9.36
N VAL A 13 5.71 19.62 9.14
CA VAL A 13 5.84 18.50 10.08
C VAL A 13 6.43 18.95 11.41
N THR A 14 7.33 19.95 11.42
CA THR A 14 7.85 20.56 12.65
C THR A 14 6.76 21.29 13.42
N GLU A 15 5.89 22.03 12.74
CA GLU A 15 4.73 22.71 13.35
C GLU A 15 3.73 21.68 13.89
N LEU A 16 3.46 20.60 13.18
CA LEU A 16 2.61 19.50 13.67
C LEU A 16 3.20 18.88 14.95
N ALA A 17 4.51 18.60 14.96
CA ALA A 17 5.19 18.07 16.13
C ALA A 17 5.10 19.03 17.35
N ALA A 18 5.25 20.35 17.12
CA ALA A 18 5.11 21.37 18.16
C ALA A 18 3.68 21.44 18.73
N ASN A 19 2.67 21.08 17.92
CA ASN A 19 1.27 20.96 18.33
C ASN A 19 0.91 19.59 18.94
N GLY A 20 1.90 18.71 19.18
CA GLY A 20 1.71 17.44 19.88
C GLY A 20 1.38 16.25 18.99
N TYR A 21 1.36 16.40 17.66
CA TYR A 21 1.21 15.27 16.75
C TYR A 21 2.46 14.38 16.79
N GLN A 22 2.28 13.09 16.94
CA GLN A 22 3.35 12.11 17.09
C GLN A 22 3.54 11.21 15.86
N GLU A 23 2.53 11.10 15.00
CA GLU A 23 2.57 10.32 13.76
C GLU A 23 2.25 11.22 12.57
N VAL A 24 2.96 10.99 11.46
CA VAL A 24 2.69 11.62 10.17
C VAL A 24 2.63 10.59 9.07
N VAL A 25 1.73 10.79 8.12
CA VAL A 25 1.63 9.99 6.90
C VAL A 25 2.07 10.83 5.72
N LEU A 26 3.19 10.49 5.11
CA LEU A 26 3.62 11.11 3.86
C LEU A 26 2.79 10.54 2.72
N THR A 27 2.02 11.39 2.07
CA THR A 27 1.08 10.98 1.02
C THR A 27 1.15 11.90 -0.21
N GLY A 28 0.64 11.42 -1.33
CA GLY A 28 0.56 12.18 -2.57
C GLY A 28 -0.16 11.36 -3.65
N ILE A 29 -0.61 12.02 -4.72
CA ILE A 29 -1.24 11.35 -5.87
C ILE A 29 -0.27 10.31 -6.49
N HIS A 30 1.03 10.58 -6.43
CA HIS A 30 2.09 9.75 -6.98
C HIS A 30 3.36 9.86 -6.11
N LEU A 31 3.26 9.37 -4.88
CA LEU A 31 4.32 9.53 -3.86
C LEU A 31 5.68 9.01 -4.34
N SER A 32 5.70 7.89 -5.04
CA SER A 32 6.93 7.28 -5.60
C SER A 32 7.67 8.16 -6.64
N SER A 33 7.06 9.25 -7.06
CA SER A 33 7.66 10.20 -8.01
C SER A 33 8.01 11.55 -7.36
N TYR A 34 7.95 11.63 -6.03
CA TYR A 34 8.39 12.83 -5.31
C TYR A 34 9.83 13.18 -5.68
N GLY A 35 10.07 14.46 -5.95
CA GLY A 35 11.39 15.00 -6.25
C GLY A 35 11.82 14.91 -7.71
N VAL A 36 11.07 14.22 -8.61
CA VAL A 36 11.42 14.14 -10.05
C VAL A 36 11.51 15.52 -10.71
N ASP A 37 10.77 16.51 -10.20
CA ASP A 37 10.74 17.89 -10.64
C ASP A 37 11.55 18.86 -9.74
N LEU A 38 12.33 18.32 -8.81
CA LEU A 38 13.23 19.06 -7.91
C LEU A 38 14.69 18.65 -8.16
N GLU A 39 15.61 19.58 -7.95
CA GLU A 39 17.04 19.29 -8.04
C GLU A 39 17.52 18.53 -6.80
N ASN A 40 18.17 17.39 -7.01
CA ASN A 40 18.82 16.56 -5.98
C ASN A 40 17.89 16.07 -4.85
N GLU A 41 16.58 16.02 -5.09
CA GLU A 41 15.59 15.55 -4.13
C GLU A 41 14.89 14.29 -4.62
N ASN A 42 14.52 13.44 -3.69
CA ASN A 42 13.71 12.25 -3.92
C ASN A 42 12.94 11.87 -2.63
N LEU A 43 12.08 10.86 -2.71
CA LEU A 43 11.31 10.44 -1.55
C LEU A 43 12.18 10.02 -0.36
N LEU A 44 13.33 9.38 -0.61
CA LEU A 44 14.23 8.96 0.45
C LEU A 44 14.83 10.17 1.18
N SER A 45 15.28 11.20 0.46
CA SER A 45 15.82 12.43 1.07
C SER A 45 14.77 13.15 1.93
N LEU A 46 13.49 13.13 1.52
CA LEU A 46 12.40 13.67 2.31
C LEU A 46 12.15 12.84 3.58
N ILE A 47 12.10 11.51 3.48
CA ILE A 47 11.91 10.62 4.63
C ILE A 47 13.01 10.84 5.66
N LEU A 48 14.27 10.91 5.22
CA LEU A 48 15.41 11.16 6.09
C LEU A 48 15.28 12.50 6.81
N ALA A 49 14.90 13.57 6.10
CA ALA A 49 14.71 14.88 6.71
C ALA A 49 13.56 14.90 7.75
N VAL A 50 12.45 14.22 7.46
CA VAL A 50 11.32 14.11 8.40
C VAL A 50 11.69 13.25 9.62
N ASN A 51 12.54 12.23 9.45
CA ASN A 51 13.03 11.40 10.55
C ASN A 51 13.79 12.19 11.61
N GLU A 52 14.48 13.27 11.24
CA GLU A 52 15.24 14.12 12.19
C GLU A 52 14.35 15.03 13.06
N ILE A 53 13.07 15.18 12.73
CA ILE A 53 12.17 16.12 13.43
C ILE A 53 11.84 15.57 14.83
N LYS A 54 12.21 16.32 15.86
CA LYS A 54 11.88 15.98 17.24
C LYS A 54 10.37 16.07 17.48
N GLY A 55 9.82 15.16 18.29
CA GLY A 55 8.39 15.09 18.62
C GLY A 55 7.61 14.12 17.72
N ILE A 56 7.97 13.96 16.46
CA ILE A 56 7.44 12.86 15.64
C ILE A 56 8.09 11.54 16.09
N LYS A 57 7.24 10.55 16.34
CA LYS A 57 7.64 9.19 16.75
C LYS A 57 7.42 8.18 15.63
N ARG A 58 6.49 8.44 14.70
CA ARG A 58 6.08 7.48 13.68
C ARG A 58 5.92 8.15 12.33
N ILE A 59 6.48 7.51 11.30
CA ILE A 59 6.38 7.95 9.91
C ILE A 59 5.76 6.79 9.12
N ARG A 60 4.64 7.05 8.48
CA ARG A 60 4.00 6.14 7.54
C ARG A 60 4.08 6.68 6.12
N LEU A 61 4.05 5.78 5.17
CA LEU A 61 4.01 6.11 3.75
C LEU A 61 2.63 5.78 3.18
N GLY A 62 2.10 6.66 2.35
CA GLY A 62 0.93 6.39 1.52
C GLY A 62 1.26 5.36 0.44
N SER A 63 0.40 5.24 -0.58
CA SER A 63 0.54 4.24 -1.63
C SER A 63 1.86 4.40 -2.40
N LEU A 64 2.59 3.30 -2.52
CA LEU A 64 3.85 3.20 -3.25
C LEU A 64 3.68 2.37 -4.53
N GLU A 65 4.41 2.74 -5.56
CA GLU A 65 4.61 1.85 -6.71
C GLU A 65 5.73 0.85 -6.45
N PRO A 66 5.63 -0.39 -6.94
CA PRO A 66 6.66 -1.42 -6.74
C PRO A 66 8.07 -0.99 -7.14
N ARG A 67 8.21 -0.14 -8.16
CA ARG A 67 9.50 0.31 -8.71
C ARG A 67 10.40 1.04 -7.71
N ILE A 68 9.82 1.73 -6.68
CA ILE A 68 10.62 2.45 -5.68
C ILE A 68 11.25 1.50 -4.66
N ILE A 69 10.71 0.29 -4.53
CA ILE A 69 11.20 -0.72 -3.59
C ILE A 69 12.49 -1.32 -4.15
N THR A 70 13.59 -0.63 -3.93
CA THR A 70 14.96 -1.08 -4.22
C THR A 70 15.65 -1.51 -2.94
N GLU A 71 16.71 -2.32 -3.05
CA GLU A 71 17.45 -2.77 -1.86
C GLU A 71 18.00 -1.61 -1.05
N ASP A 72 18.58 -0.61 -1.72
CA ASP A 72 19.12 0.59 -1.06
C ASP A 72 18.03 1.39 -0.33
N PHE A 73 16.86 1.58 -0.97
CA PHE A 73 15.72 2.25 -0.36
C PHE A 73 15.26 1.52 0.89
N VAL A 74 14.96 0.21 0.76
CA VAL A 74 14.43 -0.60 1.86
C VAL A 74 15.44 -0.72 3.00
N LYS A 75 16.71 -0.97 2.69
CA LYS A 75 17.78 -1.03 3.68
C LYS A 75 17.92 0.28 4.44
N THR A 76 17.85 1.42 3.74
CA THR A 76 17.98 2.73 4.40
C THR A 76 16.79 2.99 5.32
N ILE A 77 15.55 2.82 4.84
CA ILE A 77 14.37 3.11 5.67
C ILE A 77 14.18 2.11 6.81
N SER A 78 14.67 0.87 6.68
CA SER A 78 14.60 -0.12 7.77
C SER A 78 15.53 0.22 8.94
N GLY A 79 16.54 1.06 8.73
CA GLY A 79 17.40 1.59 9.79
C GLY A 79 16.82 2.80 10.53
N LEU A 80 15.66 3.31 10.13
CA LEU A 80 15.04 4.49 10.73
C LEU A 80 14.09 4.07 11.86
N GLU A 81 14.36 4.52 13.07
CA GLU A 81 13.58 4.15 14.27
C GLU A 81 12.10 4.54 14.17
N LYS A 82 11.80 5.64 13.47
CA LYS A 82 10.43 6.15 13.33
C LYS A 82 9.63 5.54 12.18
N MET A 83 10.30 4.78 11.28
CA MET A 83 9.62 4.20 10.13
C MET A 83 8.69 3.06 10.55
N CYS A 84 7.39 3.24 10.34
CA CYS A 84 6.43 2.18 10.58
C CYS A 84 6.60 1.03 9.57
N PRO A 85 6.61 -0.23 10.02
CA PRO A 85 6.69 -1.39 9.12
C PRO A 85 5.36 -1.68 8.44
N HIS A 86 4.79 -0.68 7.77
CA HIS A 86 3.53 -0.74 7.02
C HIS A 86 3.74 -0.18 5.62
N PHE A 87 3.44 -0.99 4.60
CA PHE A 87 3.66 -0.62 3.20
C PHE A 87 2.44 -0.96 2.35
N HIS A 88 1.82 0.07 1.79
CA HIS A 88 0.77 -0.10 0.80
C HIS A 88 1.39 -0.08 -0.61
N LEU A 89 1.42 -1.23 -1.28
CA LEU A 89 1.93 -1.38 -2.64
C LEU A 89 0.77 -1.66 -3.59
N SER A 90 0.54 -0.82 -4.59
CA SER A 90 -0.56 -0.97 -5.55
C SER A 90 -0.31 -2.14 -6.51
N LEU A 91 -1.01 -3.27 -6.31
CA LEU A 91 -0.93 -4.48 -7.17
C LEU A 91 -1.90 -4.40 -8.34
N GLN A 92 -3.15 -4.15 -8.07
CA GLN A 92 -4.30 -4.13 -8.97
C GLN A 92 -4.78 -5.49 -9.48
N SER A 93 -3.89 -6.41 -9.84
CA SER A 93 -4.18 -7.81 -10.18
C SER A 93 -2.93 -8.68 -9.98
N GLY A 94 -3.10 -9.92 -9.59
CA GLY A 94 -2.02 -10.91 -9.51
C GLY A 94 -1.80 -11.69 -10.81
N CYS A 95 -2.49 -11.35 -11.90
CA CYS A 95 -2.36 -11.99 -13.20
C CYS A 95 -1.72 -11.05 -14.22
N ASP A 96 -0.63 -11.47 -14.85
CA ASP A 96 0.15 -10.63 -15.79
C ASP A 96 -0.64 -10.24 -17.04
N GLU A 97 -1.55 -11.09 -17.52
CA GLU A 97 -2.42 -10.80 -18.65
C GLU A 97 -3.36 -9.63 -18.32
N THR A 98 -3.93 -9.64 -17.12
CA THR A 98 -4.80 -8.56 -16.63
C THR A 98 -4.00 -7.29 -16.36
N LEU A 99 -2.80 -7.38 -15.75
CA LEU A 99 -1.90 -6.25 -15.53
C LEU A 99 -1.53 -5.56 -16.85
N ARG A 100 -1.22 -6.32 -17.91
CA ARG A 100 -0.95 -5.76 -19.25
C ARG A 100 -2.16 -5.02 -19.83
N ARG A 101 -3.38 -5.56 -19.69
CA ARG A 101 -4.61 -4.86 -20.12
C ARG A 101 -4.87 -3.59 -19.30
N MET A 102 -4.51 -3.58 -18.01
CA MET A 102 -4.54 -2.39 -17.15
C MET A 102 -3.41 -1.39 -17.45
N ASN A 103 -2.53 -1.68 -18.42
CA ASN A 103 -1.35 -0.88 -18.76
C ASN A 103 -0.36 -0.73 -17.58
N ARG A 104 -0.26 -1.77 -16.73
CA ARG A 104 0.77 -1.82 -15.69
C ARG A 104 2.10 -2.26 -16.28
N ARG A 105 3.20 -1.70 -15.74
CA ARG A 105 4.56 -1.88 -16.26
C ARG A 105 5.42 -2.80 -15.40
N TYR A 106 4.78 -3.61 -14.57
CA TYR A 106 5.41 -4.64 -13.74
C TYR A 106 4.67 -5.95 -13.91
N THR A 107 5.38 -7.04 -13.64
CA THR A 107 4.82 -8.39 -13.57
C THR A 107 4.48 -8.77 -12.12
N SER A 108 3.68 -9.81 -11.96
CA SER A 108 3.40 -10.39 -10.65
C SER A 108 4.67 -10.86 -9.94
N GLU A 109 5.63 -11.45 -10.67
CA GLU A 109 6.90 -11.90 -10.07
C GLU A 109 7.76 -10.71 -9.61
N GLU A 110 7.93 -9.67 -10.43
CA GLU A 110 8.63 -8.44 -10.01
C GLU A 110 7.99 -7.83 -8.76
N TYR A 111 6.65 -7.83 -8.70
CA TYR A 111 5.93 -7.34 -7.52
C TYR A 111 6.20 -8.23 -6.29
N TYR A 112 6.18 -9.54 -6.45
CA TYR A 112 6.49 -10.49 -5.38
C TYR A 112 7.89 -10.28 -4.81
N GLU A 113 8.89 -10.10 -5.66
CA GLU A 113 10.27 -9.80 -5.23
C GLU A 113 10.34 -8.54 -4.35
N LYS A 114 9.54 -7.50 -4.67
CA LYS A 114 9.48 -6.28 -3.84
C LYS A 114 8.87 -6.55 -2.46
N CYS A 115 7.83 -7.38 -2.39
CA CYS A 115 7.25 -7.80 -1.12
C CYS A 115 8.24 -8.62 -0.29
N MET A 116 8.98 -9.53 -0.92
CA MET A 116 10.01 -10.32 -0.23
C MET A 116 11.19 -9.47 0.23
N LEU A 117 11.54 -8.43 -0.53
CA LEU A 117 12.59 -7.49 -0.13
C LEU A 117 12.19 -6.71 1.14
N LEU A 118 10.95 -6.26 1.25
CA LEU A 118 10.43 -5.63 2.47
C LEU A 118 10.47 -6.61 3.67
N ARG A 119 10.07 -7.87 3.46
CA ARG A 119 10.14 -8.90 4.51
C ARG A 119 11.56 -9.30 4.93
N LYS A 120 12.53 -9.11 4.05
CA LYS A 120 13.95 -9.34 4.38
C LYS A 120 14.48 -8.33 5.40
N TYR A 121 14.01 -7.08 5.32
CA TYR A 121 14.56 -5.98 6.12
C TYR A 121 13.68 -5.54 7.28
N PHE A 122 12.40 -5.81 7.25
CA PHE A 122 11.46 -5.48 8.32
C PHE A 122 10.92 -6.74 8.99
N ALA A 123 10.90 -6.74 10.31
CA ALA A 123 10.22 -7.78 11.06
C ALA A 123 8.69 -7.58 10.93
N HIS A 124 8.00 -8.61 10.48
CA HIS A 124 6.53 -8.60 10.36
C HIS A 124 5.94 -7.36 9.67
N PRO A 125 6.37 -6.98 8.44
CA PRO A 125 5.81 -5.81 7.80
C PRO A 125 4.35 -6.04 7.40
N ALA A 126 3.48 -5.09 7.74
CA ALA A 126 2.11 -5.07 7.27
C ALA A 126 2.09 -4.66 5.78
N LEU A 127 1.97 -5.64 4.89
CA LEU A 127 1.84 -5.39 3.46
C LEU A 127 0.36 -5.29 3.10
N THR A 128 -0.04 -4.16 2.53
CA THR A 128 -1.42 -3.92 2.07
C THR A 128 -1.43 -3.59 0.59
N THR A 129 -2.57 -3.82 -0.06
CA THR A 129 -2.70 -3.58 -1.51
C THR A 129 -4.13 -3.34 -1.94
N ASP A 130 -4.27 -2.73 -3.13
CA ASP A 130 -5.53 -2.64 -3.86
C ASP A 130 -5.60 -3.73 -4.93
N VAL A 131 -6.77 -4.35 -5.08
CA VAL A 131 -7.06 -5.33 -6.12
C VAL A 131 -8.38 -4.98 -6.81
N ILE A 132 -8.40 -4.99 -8.14
CA ILE A 132 -9.60 -4.77 -8.95
C ILE A 132 -10.02 -6.11 -9.54
N VAL A 133 -11.25 -6.54 -9.27
CA VAL A 133 -11.86 -7.73 -9.87
C VAL A 133 -12.81 -7.35 -11.00
N GLY A 134 -12.89 -8.20 -12.02
CA GLY A 134 -13.78 -8.02 -13.16
C GLY A 134 -13.36 -6.88 -14.08
N PHE A 135 -12.06 -6.65 -14.23
CA PHE A 135 -11.56 -5.78 -15.30
C PHE A 135 -11.96 -6.34 -16.68
N PRO A 136 -12.24 -5.50 -17.69
CA PRO A 136 -12.68 -5.99 -19.00
C PRO A 136 -11.76 -7.09 -19.56
N GLY A 137 -12.36 -8.20 -19.95
CA GLY A 137 -11.67 -9.37 -20.48
C GLY A 137 -11.02 -10.29 -19.44
N GLU A 138 -11.20 -10.06 -18.14
CA GLU A 138 -10.70 -10.96 -17.09
C GLU A 138 -11.44 -12.30 -17.15
N THR A 139 -10.74 -13.36 -17.55
CA THR A 139 -11.28 -14.71 -17.56
C THR A 139 -11.32 -15.33 -16.17
N GLU A 140 -11.98 -16.47 -16.03
CA GLU A 140 -11.97 -17.23 -14.77
C GLU A 140 -10.56 -17.72 -14.43
N GLU A 141 -9.83 -18.21 -15.43
CA GLU A 141 -8.43 -18.65 -15.24
C GLU A 141 -7.53 -17.50 -14.75
N GLU A 142 -7.70 -16.29 -15.30
CA GLU A 142 -6.94 -15.10 -14.87
C GLU A 142 -7.31 -14.67 -13.45
N PHE A 143 -8.58 -14.76 -13.08
CA PHE A 143 -9.02 -14.51 -11.72
C PHE A 143 -8.42 -15.50 -10.73
N GLU A 144 -8.44 -16.81 -11.03
CA GLU A 144 -7.84 -17.84 -10.17
C GLU A 144 -6.32 -17.67 -10.05
N LYS A 145 -5.61 -17.29 -11.11
CA LYS A 145 -4.18 -16.90 -11.04
C LYS A 145 -3.97 -15.73 -10.10
N SER A 146 -4.80 -14.69 -10.20
CA SER A 146 -4.72 -13.52 -9.35
C SER A 146 -4.97 -13.86 -7.88
N LYS A 147 -5.99 -14.67 -7.59
CA LYS A 147 -6.32 -15.16 -6.25
C LYS A 147 -5.19 -15.99 -5.65
N ALA A 148 -4.63 -16.94 -6.41
CA ALA A 148 -3.49 -17.74 -5.98
C ALA A 148 -2.25 -16.88 -5.70
N PHE A 149 -2.01 -15.84 -6.50
CA PHE A 149 -0.93 -14.90 -6.27
C PHE A 149 -1.14 -14.09 -4.98
N ILE A 150 -2.35 -13.57 -4.74
CA ILE A 150 -2.70 -12.86 -3.50
C ILE A 150 -2.49 -13.74 -2.28
N ASP A 151 -2.89 -15.01 -2.37
CA ASP A 151 -2.64 -16.01 -1.32
C ASP A 151 -1.15 -16.25 -1.09
N LYS A 152 -0.35 -16.39 -2.16
CA LYS A 152 1.12 -16.57 -2.12
C LYS A 152 1.83 -15.38 -1.46
N VAL A 153 1.43 -14.14 -1.78
CA VAL A 153 2.05 -12.94 -1.20
C VAL A 153 1.77 -12.82 0.30
N ASP A 154 0.64 -13.33 0.78
CA ASP A 154 0.26 -13.33 2.20
C ASP A 154 0.16 -11.89 2.76
N PHE A 155 -0.69 -11.07 2.14
CA PHE A 155 -0.94 -9.69 2.56
C PHE A 155 -1.59 -9.64 3.95
N TYR A 156 -1.27 -8.59 4.72
CA TYR A 156 -2.03 -8.23 5.91
C TYR A 156 -3.46 -7.83 5.55
N GLU A 157 -3.60 -6.95 4.54
CA GLU A 157 -4.90 -6.46 4.12
C GLU A 157 -4.95 -6.23 2.61
N THR A 158 -6.09 -6.57 2.01
CA THR A 158 -6.37 -6.34 0.60
C THR A 158 -7.65 -5.53 0.45
N HIS A 159 -7.58 -4.38 -0.20
CA HIS A 159 -8.74 -3.59 -0.55
C HIS A 159 -9.27 -4.04 -1.92
N ILE A 160 -10.44 -4.67 -1.91
CA ILE A 160 -11.03 -5.28 -3.10
C ILE A 160 -12.03 -4.32 -3.73
N PHE A 161 -11.81 -3.99 -4.99
CA PHE A 161 -12.67 -3.12 -5.79
C PHE A 161 -13.24 -3.90 -6.96
N LYS A 162 -14.54 -3.83 -7.16
CA LYS A 162 -15.17 -4.24 -8.42
C LYS A 162 -14.87 -3.20 -9.48
N TYR A 163 -14.42 -3.62 -10.66
CA TYR A 163 -14.22 -2.69 -11.77
C TYR A 163 -15.51 -1.89 -12.03
N SER A 164 -15.39 -0.57 -12.01
CA SER A 164 -16.46 0.37 -12.32
C SER A 164 -16.13 1.11 -13.62
N LYS A 165 -17.05 1.07 -14.55
CA LYS A 165 -16.93 1.75 -15.85
C LYS A 165 -16.91 3.27 -15.64
N ARG A 166 -15.81 3.92 -16.05
CA ARG A 166 -15.68 5.38 -16.01
C ARG A 166 -15.62 5.94 -17.41
N GLU A 167 -16.55 6.82 -17.72
CA GLU A 167 -16.61 7.51 -19.01
C GLU A 167 -15.26 8.19 -19.34
N GLY A 168 -14.87 8.19 -20.63
CA GLY A 168 -13.61 8.77 -21.08
C GLY A 168 -12.36 7.91 -20.88
N THR A 169 -12.45 6.75 -20.19
CA THR A 169 -11.32 5.83 -20.05
C THR A 169 -11.28 4.77 -21.17
N LYS A 170 -10.08 4.30 -21.51
CA LYS A 170 -9.90 3.20 -22.46
C LYS A 170 -10.64 1.93 -22.02
N ALA A 171 -10.59 1.61 -20.74
CA ALA A 171 -11.26 0.44 -20.18
C ALA A 171 -12.79 0.50 -20.31
N ALA A 172 -13.37 1.69 -20.35
CA ALA A 172 -14.82 1.85 -20.50
C ALA A 172 -15.35 1.40 -21.89
N VAL A 173 -14.50 1.42 -22.91
CA VAL A 173 -14.82 1.05 -24.29
C VAL A 173 -14.23 -0.28 -24.72
N MET A 174 -13.54 -0.98 -23.83
CA MET A 174 -13.05 -2.35 -24.07
C MET A 174 -14.23 -3.31 -24.21
N ASP A 175 -14.06 -4.28 -25.11
CA ASP A 175 -14.98 -5.42 -25.22
C ASP A 175 -14.88 -6.35 -23.99
N ASN A 176 -15.79 -7.32 -23.92
CA ASN A 176 -15.81 -8.33 -22.85
C ASN A 176 -15.91 -7.73 -21.44
N GLN A 177 -16.80 -6.76 -21.26
CA GLN A 177 -17.17 -6.24 -19.94
C GLN A 177 -17.73 -7.36 -19.07
N ILE A 178 -17.25 -7.49 -17.85
CA ILE A 178 -17.63 -8.56 -16.93
C ILE A 178 -18.97 -8.23 -16.26
N PRO A 179 -19.95 -9.17 -16.25
CA PRO A 179 -21.23 -8.98 -15.57
C PRO A 179 -21.06 -8.71 -14.07
N GLU A 180 -21.95 -7.88 -13.51
CA GLU A 180 -21.89 -7.47 -12.10
C GLU A 180 -21.97 -8.65 -11.11
N GLN A 181 -22.72 -9.68 -11.45
CA GLN A 181 -22.84 -10.90 -10.64
C GLN A 181 -21.49 -11.63 -10.52
N ILE A 182 -20.73 -11.74 -11.61
CA ILE A 182 -19.39 -12.36 -11.60
C ILE A 182 -18.43 -11.50 -10.78
N LYS A 183 -18.43 -10.18 -10.95
CA LYS A 183 -17.61 -9.27 -10.15
C LYS A 183 -17.90 -9.41 -8.65
N THR A 184 -19.17 -9.53 -8.30
CA THR A 184 -19.60 -9.70 -6.89
C THR A 184 -19.13 -11.04 -6.34
N ALA A 185 -19.27 -12.14 -7.08
CA ALA A 185 -18.76 -13.45 -6.66
C ALA A 185 -17.25 -13.42 -6.42
N ARG A 186 -16.46 -12.91 -7.39
CA ARG A 186 -14.99 -12.77 -7.27
C ARG A 186 -14.59 -11.86 -6.11
N SER A 187 -15.31 -10.75 -5.91
CA SER A 187 -15.06 -9.84 -4.79
C SER A 187 -15.25 -10.55 -3.44
N ASN A 188 -16.34 -11.31 -3.28
CA ASN A 188 -16.62 -12.03 -2.04
C ASN A 188 -15.53 -13.08 -1.74
N GLU A 189 -15.07 -13.83 -2.75
CA GLU A 189 -13.99 -14.81 -2.57
C GLU A 189 -12.68 -14.16 -2.09
N LEU A 190 -12.30 -13.02 -2.66
CA LEU A 190 -11.10 -12.30 -2.22
C LEU A 190 -11.27 -11.63 -0.85
N LEU A 191 -12.47 -11.17 -0.51
CA LEU A 191 -12.75 -10.64 0.83
C LEU A 191 -12.63 -11.73 1.91
N GLU A 192 -13.13 -12.94 1.64
CA GLU A 192 -12.96 -14.08 2.55
C GLU A 192 -11.48 -14.47 2.70
N LEU A 193 -10.72 -14.51 1.61
CA LEU A 193 -9.28 -14.75 1.65
C LEU A 193 -8.57 -13.67 2.46
N GLY A 194 -8.88 -12.39 2.21
CA GLY A 194 -8.30 -11.25 2.92
C GLY A 194 -8.56 -11.31 4.42
N GLN A 195 -9.79 -11.67 4.84
CA GLN A 195 -10.12 -11.83 6.25
C GLN A 195 -9.28 -12.92 6.94
N LYS A 196 -9.10 -14.06 6.28
CA LYS A 196 -8.24 -15.14 6.81
C LYS A 196 -6.78 -14.70 6.97
N LYS A 197 -6.27 -13.94 5.98
CA LYS A 197 -4.89 -13.41 6.01
C LYS A 197 -4.70 -12.38 7.11
N ARG A 198 -5.67 -11.50 7.29
CA ARG A 198 -5.67 -10.50 8.36
C ARG A 198 -5.61 -11.16 9.74
N ILE A 199 -6.48 -12.11 10.02
CA ILE A 199 -6.49 -12.86 11.30
C ILE A 199 -5.12 -13.53 11.52
N LYS A 200 -4.60 -14.24 10.53
CA LYS A 200 -3.27 -14.88 10.60
C LYS A 200 -2.15 -13.88 10.90
N TYR A 201 -2.20 -12.68 10.31
CA TYR A 201 -1.22 -11.64 10.58
C TYR A 201 -1.36 -11.09 12.00
N GLU A 202 -2.57 -10.86 12.49
CA GLU A 202 -2.83 -10.35 13.83
C GLU A 202 -2.47 -11.36 14.93
N GLU A 203 -2.69 -12.67 14.70
CA GLU A 203 -2.34 -13.75 15.62
C GLU A 203 -0.86 -13.78 16.02
N GLN A 204 0.05 -13.35 15.14
CA GLN A 204 1.48 -13.34 15.46
C GLN A 204 1.87 -12.35 16.58
N PHE A 205 0.98 -11.40 16.90
CA PHE A 205 1.22 -10.41 17.96
C PHE A 205 0.55 -10.82 19.29
N VAL A 206 -0.24 -11.89 19.33
CA VAL A 206 -0.87 -12.38 20.56
C VAL A 206 0.20 -12.77 21.58
N GLY A 207 0.08 -12.24 22.80
CA GLY A 207 1.05 -12.45 23.88
C GLY A 207 2.31 -11.57 23.78
N THR A 208 2.38 -10.66 22.81
CA THR A 208 3.47 -9.66 22.74
C THR A 208 3.00 -8.30 23.27
N THR A 209 3.96 -7.46 23.67
CA THR A 209 3.69 -6.06 24.02
C THR A 209 4.02 -5.19 22.81
N VAL A 210 3.07 -4.38 22.37
CA VAL A 210 3.23 -3.43 21.27
C VAL A 210 2.93 -2.00 21.71
N GLU A 211 3.68 -1.04 21.19
CA GLU A 211 3.38 0.38 21.37
C GLU A 211 2.34 0.83 20.34
N VAL A 212 1.26 1.45 20.82
CA VAL A 212 0.16 1.92 19.96
C VAL A 212 -0.06 3.42 20.13
N LEU A 213 -0.51 4.08 19.06
CA LEU A 213 -1.02 5.44 19.09
C LEU A 213 -2.53 5.38 19.31
N MET A 214 -3.01 5.98 20.39
CA MET A 214 -4.44 6.13 20.66
C MET A 214 -4.97 7.31 19.86
N GLU A 215 -5.87 7.06 18.90
CA GLU A 215 -6.43 8.10 18.03
C GLU A 215 -7.76 8.65 18.56
N GLU A 216 -8.69 7.74 18.93
CA GLU A 216 -9.98 8.13 19.46
C GLU A 216 -10.51 7.12 20.49
N GLN A 217 -11.40 7.59 21.34
CA GLN A 217 -12.10 6.75 22.29
C GLN A 217 -13.38 6.22 21.65
N ILE A 218 -13.51 4.90 21.56
CA ILE A 218 -14.74 4.24 21.09
C ILE A 218 -15.48 3.63 22.29
N LYS A 219 -16.81 3.63 22.23
CA LYS A 219 -17.65 2.92 23.19
C LYS A 219 -17.93 1.51 22.64
N ILE A 220 -17.56 0.49 23.41
CA ILE A 220 -17.92 -0.90 23.12
C ILE A 220 -18.98 -1.30 24.13
N ASP A 221 -20.18 -1.71 23.66
CA ASP A 221 -21.30 -2.21 24.47
C ASP A 221 -21.71 -1.34 25.68
N GLY A 222 -21.58 -0.01 25.53
CA GLY A 222 -22.03 0.95 26.56
C GLY A 222 -21.05 1.22 27.70
N GLU A 223 -19.87 0.61 27.72
CA GLU A 223 -18.77 0.91 28.62
C GLU A 223 -17.78 1.92 27.98
N ASN A 224 -17.23 2.84 28.82
CA ASN A 224 -16.25 3.84 28.38
C ASN A 224 -14.83 3.25 28.35
#